data_a5665374ad4870821bdca97b36b23082
#
_entry.id   a5665374ad4870821bdca97b36b23082
#
_cell.length_a   1.000
_cell.length_b   1.000
_cell.length_c   1.000
_cell.angle_alpha   90.00
_cell.angle_beta   90.00
_cell.angle_gamma   90.00
#
_symmetry.space_group_name_H-M   'P 1'
#
loop_
_entity.id
_entity.type
_entity.pdbx_description
1 polymer ?
#
loop_
_entity_poly.entity_id
_entity_poly.type
_entity_poly.pdbx_seq_one_letter_code
_entity_poly.pdbx_strand_id
1 'polypeptide(L)'
;LATANLAYAEVAVIVHPSNAATLDENSIERIFLAKSKSFSDGSSAIPINQAEASSVRAEFDQGVLGKSAAQLKSYWSKLVFTGKGTQPQDVSNDAEVKKLISANPNMIGYIDAAAVDGSVKVVQTF
;
A
#
# COMPACT_ATOMS: atom_id res chain seq x y z
N LEU A 1 -21.37 -14.25 22.56
CA LEU A 1 -21.07 -13.82 22.35
C LEU A 1 -20.56 -13.04 21.85
N ALA A 2 -20.58 -12.72 21.63
CA ALA A 2 -20.39 -11.88 21.12
C ALA A 2 -19.36 -11.46 20.88
N THR A 3 -18.96 -11.74 20.44
CA THR A 3 -17.99 -11.49 20.17
C THR A 3 -17.57 -10.57 19.61
N ALA A 4 -17.46 -10.06 19.86
CA ALA A 4 -16.89 -9.06 19.62
C ALA A 4 -16.19 -8.96 18.49
N ASN A 5 -16.62 -8.97 17.65
CA ASN A 5 -16.02 -8.74 16.70
C ASN A 5 -15.49 -7.54 16.53
N LEU A 6 -14.60 -7.33 17.01
CA LEU A 6 -13.83 -6.33 16.74
C LEU A 6 -13.50 -6.32 15.42
N ALA A 7 -14.07 -5.64 14.73
CA ALA A 7 -13.78 -5.45 13.47
C ALA A 7 -12.53 -4.77 13.27
N TYR A 8 -11.53 -5.46 13.20
CA TYR A 8 -10.36 -4.88 12.69
C TYR A 8 -10.53 -4.80 11.20
N ALA A 9 -10.39 -3.65 10.64
CA ALA A 9 -10.36 -3.48 9.22
C ALA A 9 -9.16 -4.26 8.69
N GLU A 10 -9.40 -5.24 7.88
CA GLU A 10 -8.32 -5.91 7.18
C GLU A 10 -7.94 -5.07 5.97
N VAL A 11 -6.64 -5.00 5.72
CA VAL A 11 -6.09 -4.26 4.58
C VAL A 11 -5.58 -5.26 3.57
N ALA A 12 -6.02 -5.13 2.33
CA ALA A 12 -5.54 -5.95 1.23
C ALA A 12 -4.55 -5.14 0.40
N VAL A 13 -3.36 -5.65 0.22
CA VAL A 13 -2.38 -5.07 -0.70
C VAL A 13 -2.63 -5.67 -2.07
N ILE A 14 -2.80 -4.80 -3.06
CA ILE A 14 -3.27 -5.19 -4.38
C ILE A 14 -2.32 -4.73 -5.49
N VAL A 15 -2.31 -5.52 -6.55
CA VAL A 15 -1.57 -5.21 -7.78
C VAL A 15 -2.47 -5.50 -8.97
N HIS A 16 -2.01 -5.14 -10.16
CA HIS A 16 -2.71 -5.45 -11.41
C HIS A 16 -2.81 -6.97 -11.57
N PRO A 17 -3.93 -7.49 -12.10
CA PRO A 17 -4.10 -8.94 -12.26
C PRO A 17 -3.03 -9.64 -13.09
N SER A 18 -2.37 -8.93 -14.01
CA SER A 18 -1.30 -9.49 -14.81
C SER A 18 0.05 -9.55 -14.09
N ASN A 19 0.14 -8.94 -12.91
CA ASN A 19 1.41 -8.93 -12.17
C ASN A 19 1.61 -10.31 -11.52
N ALA A 20 2.71 -10.97 -11.87
CA ALA A 20 3.04 -12.30 -11.36
C ALA A 20 4.07 -12.26 -10.23
N ALA A 21 4.46 -11.07 -9.77
CA ALA A 21 5.48 -10.93 -8.74
C ALA A 21 5.01 -11.53 -7.41
N THR A 22 5.93 -12.16 -6.70
CA THR A 22 5.69 -12.64 -5.36
C THR A 22 6.11 -11.56 -4.38
N LEU A 23 5.21 -11.20 -3.47
CA LEU A 23 5.45 -10.12 -2.54
C LEU A 23 5.15 -10.58 -1.12
N ASP A 24 6.16 -10.58 -0.28
CA ASP A 24 5.99 -10.79 1.14
C ASP A 24 5.89 -9.44 1.87
N GLU A 25 5.64 -9.49 3.17
CA GLU A 25 5.49 -8.28 3.98
C GLU A 25 6.72 -7.37 3.88
N ASN A 26 7.90 -7.95 3.92
CA ASN A 26 9.14 -7.18 3.84
C ASN A 26 9.30 -6.48 2.50
N SER A 27 8.98 -7.16 1.40
CA SER A 27 9.05 -6.57 0.07
C SER A 27 8.07 -5.40 -0.08
N ILE A 28 6.86 -5.55 0.45
CA ILE A 28 5.85 -4.50 0.42
C ILE A 28 6.32 -3.29 1.22
N GLU A 29 6.83 -3.50 2.41
CA GLU A 29 7.36 -2.42 3.25
C GLU A 29 8.45 -1.65 2.53
N ARG A 30 9.39 -2.35 1.92
CA ARG A 30 10.50 -1.72 1.22
C ARG A 30 10.04 -0.88 0.03
N ILE A 31 9.04 -1.34 -0.70
CA ILE A 31 8.49 -0.58 -1.83
C ILE A 31 7.82 0.69 -1.33
N PHE A 32 6.99 0.59 -0.31
CA PHE A 32 6.26 1.75 0.21
C PHE A 32 7.16 2.74 0.95
N LEU A 33 8.32 2.32 1.41
CA LEU A 33 9.29 3.21 2.04
C LEU A 33 10.40 3.69 1.08
N ALA A 34 10.23 3.45 -0.21
CA ALA A 34 11.19 3.82 -1.25
C ALA A 34 12.56 3.18 -1.09
N LYS A 35 12.65 2.07 -0.39
CA LYS A 35 13.88 1.28 -0.26
C LYS A 35 14.06 0.34 -1.44
N SER A 36 13.01 0.04 -2.17
CA SER A 36 13.02 -0.74 -3.39
C SER A 36 12.12 -0.07 -4.41
N LYS A 37 12.53 -0.07 -5.68
CA LYS A 37 11.76 0.53 -6.77
C LYS A 37 11.29 -0.49 -7.78
N SER A 38 11.43 -1.78 -7.47
CA SER A 38 11.05 -2.84 -8.40
C SER A 38 10.39 -4.00 -7.68
N PHE A 39 9.58 -4.72 -8.44
CA PHE A 39 9.04 -6.00 -8.01
C PHE A 39 10.11 -7.09 -8.14
N SER A 40 9.81 -8.29 -7.63
CA SER A 40 10.76 -9.41 -7.63
C SER A 40 11.17 -9.85 -9.03
N ASP A 41 10.34 -9.57 -10.05
CA ASP A 41 10.65 -9.88 -11.43
C ASP A 41 11.49 -8.80 -12.15
N GLY A 42 11.86 -7.74 -11.44
CA GLY A 42 12.64 -6.63 -11.98
C GLY A 42 11.83 -5.51 -12.60
N SER A 43 10.51 -5.66 -12.74
CA SER A 43 9.67 -4.58 -13.27
C SER A 43 9.52 -3.46 -12.23
N SER A 44 9.25 -2.24 -12.72
CA SER A 44 9.06 -1.10 -11.84
C SER A 44 7.89 -1.28 -10.91
N ALA A 45 8.05 -0.86 -9.65
CA ALA A 45 6.99 -0.86 -8.66
C ALA A 45 6.70 0.59 -8.25
N ILE A 46 5.49 1.03 -8.50
CA ILE A 46 5.05 2.40 -8.20
C ILE A 46 3.99 2.33 -7.11
N PRO A 47 4.36 2.61 -5.86
CA PRO A 47 3.39 2.55 -4.77
C PRO A 47 2.47 3.76 -4.79
N ILE A 48 1.20 3.54 -4.46
CA ILE A 48 0.24 4.62 -4.26
C ILE A 48 -0.35 4.48 -2.87
N ASN A 49 -0.60 5.62 -2.23
CA ASN A 49 -1.11 5.69 -0.87
C ASN A 49 -2.56 6.16 -0.89
N GLN A 50 -3.26 5.99 0.20
CA GLN A 50 -4.56 6.63 0.36
C GLN A 50 -4.40 7.97 1.05
N ALA A 51 -5.47 8.77 1.03
CA ALA A 51 -5.46 10.09 1.65
C ALA A 51 -5.11 9.99 3.14
N GLU A 52 -4.48 11.03 3.66
CA GLU A 52 -3.99 11.05 5.04
C GLU A 52 -5.07 10.76 6.06
N ALA A 53 -6.31 11.18 5.81
CA ALA A 53 -7.43 10.96 6.72
C ALA A 53 -8.05 9.57 6.62
N SER A 54 -7.57 8.72 5.71
CA SER A 54 -8.14 7.39 5.51
C SER A 54 -7.83 6.47 6.69
N SER A 55 -8.86 5.80 7.21
CA SER A 55 -8.66 4.80 8.25
C SER A 55 -7.89 3.58 7.73
N VAL A 56 -8.07 3.25 6.47
CA VAL A 56 -7.34 2.16 5.82
C VAL A 56 -5.85 2.49 5.79
N ARG A 57 -5.51 3.74 5.52
CA ARG A 57 -4.11 4.17 5.55
C ARG A 57 -3.50 4.03 6.94
N ALA A 58 -4.23 4.41 7.98
CA ALA A 58 -3.74 4.26 9.35
C ALA A 58 -3.47 2.80 9.70
N GLU A 59 -4.36 1.90 9.28
CA GLU A 59 -4.18 0.47 9.47
C GLU A 59 -2.96 -0.05 8.71
N PHE A 60 -2.78 0.38 7.48
CA PHE A 60 -1.63 0.00 6.67
C PHE A 60 -0.33 0.50 7.29
N ASP A 61 -0.29 1.76 7.69
CA ASP A 61 0.92 2.36 8.26
C ASP A 61 1.35 1.61 9.52
N GLN A 62 0.42 1.28 10.39
CA GLN A 62 0.73 0.59 11.64
C GLN A 62 0.98 -0.90 11.43
N GLY A 63 0.16 -1.56 10.61
CA GLY A 63 0.22 -3.00 10.44
C GLY A 63 1.33 -3.47 9.52
N VAL A 64 1.65 -2.69 8.51
CA VAL A 64 2.65 -3.07 7.50
C VAL A 64 3.95 -2.31 7.69
N LEU A 65 3.87 -0.99 7.82
CA LEU A 65 5.08 -0.16 7.94
C LEU A 65 5.58 -0.05 9.37
N GLY A 66 4.74 -0.36 10.35
CA GLY A 66 5.10 -0.30 11.76
C GLY A 66 5.42 1.10 12.23
N LYS A 67 4.80 2.12 11.63
CA LYS A 67 5.09 3.53 11.91
C LYS A 67 3.81 4.31 12.07
N SER A 68 3.83 5.30 12.97
CA SER A 68 2.75 6.27 13.12
C SER A 68 2.82 7.32 12.00
N ALA A 69 1.76 8.10 11.86
CA ALA A 69 1.73 9.19 10.89
C ALA A 69 2.86 10.19 11.14
N ALA A 70 3.16 10.49 12.40
CA ALA A 70 4.23 11.41 12.75
C ALA A 70 5.61 10.86 12.38
N GLN A 71 5.83 9.57 12.61
CA GLN A 71 7.07 8.90 12.25
C GLN A 71 7.28 8.89 10.74
N LEU A 72 6.21 8.64 9.98
CA LEU A 72 6.27 8.65 8.53
C LEU A 72 6.52 10.04 8.00
N LYS A 73 5.92 11.06 8.60
CA LYS A 73 6.15 12.43 8.20
C LYS A 73 7.63 12.81 8.36
N SER A 74 8.24 12.44 9.47
CA SER A 74 9.67 12.65 9.70
C SER A 74 10.52 11.87 8.72
N TYR A 75 10.16 10.62 8.47
CA TYR A 75 10.88 9.76 7.55
C TYR A 75 10.91 10.36 6.15
N TRP A 76 9.75 10.77 5.64
CA TRP A 76 9.64 11.32 4.29
C TRP A 76 10.31 12.69 4.17
N SER A 77 10.17 13.54 5.19
CA SER A 77 10.83 14.84 5.18
C SER A 77 12.34 14.69 5.00
N LYS A 78 12.92 13.75 5.72
CA LYS A 78 14.35 13.49 5.64
C LYS A 78 14.75 12.92 4.28
N LEU A 79 13.97 11.97 3.78
CA LEU A 79 14.28 11.31 2.51
C LEU A 79 14.16 12.27 1.33
N VAL A 80 13.12 13.07 1.31
CA VAL A 80 12.90 14.05 0.25
C VAL A 80 13.95 15.15 0.33
N PHE A 81 14.27 15.63 1.54
CA PHE A 81 15.27 16.67 1.72
C PHE A 81 16.66 16.23 1.23
N THR A 82 17.01 14.97 1.44
CA THR A 82 18.30 14.44 1.00
C THR A 82 18.29 13.95 -0.44
N GLY A 83 17.16 14.04 -1.13
CA GLY A 83 17.03 13.59 -2.52
C GLY A 83 17.07 12.09 -2.70
N LYS A 84 16.85 11.32 -1.65
CA LYS A 84 16.95 9.86 -1.71
C LYS A 84 15.65 9.14 -2.06
N GLY A 85 14.56 9.87 -2.14
CA GLY A 85 13.28 9.26 -2.51
C GLY A 85 12.15 10.27 -2.51
N THR A 86 11.00 9.85 -3.04
CA THR A 86 9.78 10.65 -3.05
C THR A 86 8.66 9.84 -2.41
N GLN A 87 7.73 10.54 -1.77
CA GLN A 87 6.56 9.89 -1.19
C GLN A 87 5.69 9.27 -2.27
N PRO A 88 5.02 8.15 -1.96
CA PRO A 88 3.99 7.64 -2.86
C PRO A 88 2.89 8.70 -3.06
N GLN A 89 2.28 8.68 -4.24
CA GLN A 89 1.16 9.56 -4.54
C GLN A 89 -0.04 9.21 -3.67
N ASP A 90 -0.72 10.20 -3.12
CA ASP A 90 -1.96 10.00 -2.36
C ASP A 90 -3.15 9.91 -3.30
N VAL A 91 -4.04 8.96 -3.03
CA VAL A 91 -5.25 8.72 -3.80
C VAL A 91 -6.43 8.75 -2.84
N SER A 92 -7.55 9.30 -3.27
CA SER A 92 -8.61 9.70 -2.34
C SER A 92 -9.32 8.57 -1.60
N ASN A 93 -9.51 7.40 -2.21
CA ASN A 93 -10.27 6.31 -1.60
C ASN A 93 -10.00 4.97 -2.28
N ASP A 94 -10.63 3.91 -1.75
CA ASP A 94 -10.47 2.55 -2.27
C ASP A 94 -10.83 2.44 -3.75
N ALA A 95 -11.90 3.08 -4.17
CA ALA A 95 -12.36 3.01 -5.55
C ALA A 95 -11.33 3.60 -6.51
N GLU A 96 -10.72 4.72 -6.14
CA GLU A 96 -9.70 5.35 -6.96
C GLU A 96 -8.42 4.54 -6.99
N VAL A 97 -8.04 3.91 -5.89
CA VAL A 97 -6.89 3.00 -5.84
C VAL A 97 -7.13 1.84 -6.81
N LYS A 98 -8.29 1.19 -6.74
CA LYS A 98 -8.61 0.08 -7.65
C LYS A 98 -8.56 0.51 -9.11
N LYS A 99 -9.09 1.68 -9.41
CA LYS A 99 -9.10 2.20 -10.77
C LYS A 99 -7.70 2.36 -11.32
N LEU A 100 -6.80 2.97 -10.54
CA LEU A 100 -5.42 3.16 -10.96
C LEU A 100 -4.68 1.83 -11.10
N ILE A 101 -4.84 0.92 -10.14
CA ILE A 101 -4.18 -0.38 -10.17
C ILE A 101 -4.64 -1.20 -11.38
N SER A 102 -5.95 -1.20 -11.66
CA SER A 102 -6.49 -1.98 -12.77
C SER A 102 -6.05 -1.47 -14.14
N ALA A 103 -5.60 -0.23 -14.20
CA ALA A 103 -5.14 0.39 -15.45
C ALA A 103 -3.62 0.40 -15.60
N ASN A 104 -2.87 0.07 -14.53
CA ASN A 104 -1.41 0.24 -14.53
C ASN A 104 -0.70 -0.97 -13.92
N PRO A 105 -0.13 -1.86 -14.74
CA PRO A 105 0.53 -3.07 -14.24
C PRO A 105 1.70 -2.83 -13.28
N ASN A 106 2.25 -1.63 -13.26
CA ASN A 106 3.40 -1.32 -12.41
C ASN A 106 3.03 -0.71 -11.06
N MET A 107 1.75 -0.48 -10.84
CA MET A 107 1.31 0.13 -9.57
C MET A 107 1.02 -0.91 -8.51
N ILE A 108 1.23 -0.53 -7.25
CA ILE A 108 0.87 -1.32 -6.09
C ILE A 108 0.20 -0.39 -5.09
N GLY A 109 -0.87 -0.84 -4.48
CA GLY A 109 -1.62 -0.05 -3.52
C GLY A 109 -2.26 -0.94 -2.48
N TYR A 110 -3.11 -0.37 -1.66
CA TYR A 110 -3.85 -1.12 -0.65
C TYR A 110 -5.25 -0.54 -0.51
N ILE A 111 -6.18 -1.41 -0.17
CA ILE A 111 -7.59 -1.04 0.05
C ILE A 111 -8.13 -1.83 1.22
N ASP A 112 -9.31 -1.46 1.70
CA ASP A 112 -10.05 -2.29 2.64
C ASP A 112 -10.30 -3.64 1.97
N ALA A 113 -10.06 -4.72 2.68
CA ALA A 113 -10.24 -6.06 2.13
C ALA A 113 -11.68 -6.30 1.66
N ALA A 114 -12.66 -5.64 2.28
CA ALA A 114 -14.04 -5.74 1.87
C ALA A 114 -14.32 -5.11 0.50
N ALA A 115 -13.41 -4.27 0.00
CA ALA A 115 -13.56 -3.61 -1.30
C ALA A 115 -12.90 -4.38 -2.44
N VAL A 116 -12.26 -5.51 -2.17
CA VAL A 116 -11.59 -6.30 -3.19
C VAL A 116 -12.60 -6.91 -4.16
N ASP A 117 -12.29 -6.86 -5.44
CA ASP A 117 -13.07 -7.50 -6.49
C ASP A 117 -12.13 -8.04 -7.57
N GLY A 118 -12.70 -8.53 -8.67
CA GLY A 118 -11.93 -9.15 -9.75
C GLY A 118 -11.07 -8.21 -10.57
N SER A 119 -11.16 -6.90 -10.36
CA SER A 119 -10.36 -5.93 -11.13
C SER A 119 -8.93 -5.83 -10.65
N VAL A 120 -8.62 -6.39 -9.48
CA VAL A 120 -7.29 -6.33 -8.87
C VAL A 120 -6.91 -7.69 -8.29
N LYS A 121 -5.61 -7.87 -8.06
CA LYS A 121 -5.08 -9.10 -7.48
C LYS A 121 -4.54 -8.80 -6.08
N VAL A 122 -4.99 -9.57 -5.09
CA VAL A 122 -4.48 -9.45 -3.72
C VAL A 122 -3.18 -10.23 -3.59
N VAL A 123 -2.14 -9.58 -3.08
CA VAL A 123 -0.85 -10.25 -2.83
C VAL A 123 -0.62 -10.53 -1.36
N GLN A 124 -1.20 -9.73 -0.46
CA GLN A 124 -1.15 -9.95 0.99
C GLN A 124 -2.36 -9.30 1.65
N THR A 125 -2.76 -9.86 2.78
CA THR A 125 -3.82 -9.28 3.61
C THR A 125 -3.27 -9.11 5.03
N PHE A 126 -3.56 -7.98 5.64
CA PHE A 126 -3.06 -7.65 6.98
C PHE A 126 -4.17 -7.32 7.95
#